data_7d24f63f171a37fa51214f6fcc964c68
#
_entry.id   7d24f63f171a37fa51214f6fcc964c68
#
_cell.length_a   1.000
_cell.length_b   1.000
_cell.length_c   1.000
_cell.angle_alpha   90.00
_cell.angle_beta   90.00
_cell.angle_gamma   90.00
#
_symmetry.space_group_name_H-M   'P 1'
#
loop_
_entity.id
_entity.type
_entity.pdbx_description
1 polymer ?
#
loop_
_entity_poly.entity_id
_entity_poly.type
_entity_poly.pdbx_seq_one_letter_code
_entity_poly.pdbx_strand_id
1 'polypeptide(L)'
;MSAKRFEYPIRFYFADTDLMGIVYHANYLDYFERVRTEWFRAAGINPMDLARETHTGFVIRHAEIDWLKPLTLDYDAIATVAVRKIGNASAVFEQTIESNGHLSAKGVLTIVCVDTRTNKPKGIPEVLRTLFSSTMSEDS
;
A
#
# COMPACT_ATOMS: atom_id res chain seq x y z
N MET A 1 -14.31 17.14 -0.20
CA MET A 1 -12.86 17.11 -0.03
C MET A 1 -12.28 15.77 -0.36
N SER A 2 -11.14 15.75 -1.01
CA SER A 2 -10.46 14.51 -1.30
C SER A 2 -9.94 13.88 -0.01
N ALA A 3 -9.81 12.56 -0.02
CA ALA A 3 -9.20 11.83 1.07
C ALA A 3 -7.75 12.26 1.25
N LYS A 4 -7.28 12.24 2.48
CA LYS A 4 -5.90 12.53 2.82
C LYS A 4 -5.09 11.27 2.61
N ARG A 5 -4.39 11.19 1.51
CA ARG A 5 -3.59 10.01 1.19
C ARG A 5 -2.13 10.25 1.54
N PHE A 6 -1.41 9.19 1.84
CA PHE A 6 0.03 9.24 2.00
C PHE A 6 0.68 9.12 0.62
N GLU A 7 1.71 9.91 0.36
CA GLU A 7 2.43 9.91 -0.90
C GLU A 7 3.90 9.70 -0.65
N TYR A 8 4.53 8.94 -1.52
CA TYR A 8 5.95 8.63 -1.40
C TYR A 8 6.57 8.56 -2.80
N PRO A 9 7.67 9.31 -3.06
CA PRO A 9 8.33 9.27 -4.36
C PRO A 9 9.02 7.93 -4.56
N ILE A 10 8.89 7.36 -5.76
CA ILE A 10 9.57 6.12 -6.13
C ILE A 10 10.31 6.31 -7.44
N ARG A 11 11.35 5.49 -7.63
CA ARG A 11 12.15 5.46 -8.85
C ARG A 11 12.23 4.04 -9.37
N PHE A 12 12.48 3.93 -10.67
CA PHE A 12 12.60 2.65 -11.33
C PHE A 12 14.04 2.42 -11.79
N TYR A 13 14.45 1.16 -11.78
CA TYR A 13 15.79 0.74 -12.16
C TYR A 13 15.70 -0.30 -13.27
N PHE A 14 16.82 -0.59 -13.93
CA PHE A 14 16.82 -1.63 -14.97
C PHE A 14 16.25 -2.96 -14.46
N ALA A 15 16.52 -3.31 -13.22
CA ALA A 15 15.98 -4.52 -12.60
C ALA A 15 14.45 -4.55 -12.55
N ASP A 16 13.80 -3.38 -12.63
CA ASP A 16 12.34 -3.29 -12.59
C ASP A 16 11.70 -3.46 -13.97
N THR A 17 12.49 -3.40 -15.04
CA THR A 17 11.95 -3.38 -16.40
C THR A 17 12.02 -4.75 -17.06
N ASP A 18 11.17 -4.94 -18.07
CA ASP A 18 11.15 -6.13 -18.90
C ASP A 18 11.84 -5.86 -20.25
N LEU A 19 11.72 -6.82 -21.18
CA LEU A 19 12.34 -6.71 -22.51
C LEU A 19 11.82 -5.54 -23.33
N MET A 20 10.65 -5.01 -22.99
CA MET A 20 10.08 -3.84 -23.67
C MET A 20 10.60 -2.51 -23.11
N GLY A 21 11.44 -2.57 -22.07
CA GLY A 21 11.95 -1.36 -21.44
C GLY A 21 10.96 -0.65 -20.52
N ILE A 22 9.84 -1.29 -20.23
CA ILE A 22 8.85 -0.75 -19.31
C ILE A 22 8.87 -1.53 -18.00
N VAL A 23 8.37 -0.89 -16.94
CA VAL A 23 8.28 -1.52 -15.62
C VAL A 23 7.41 -2.77 -15.73
N TYR A 24 7.95 -3.90 -15.26
CA TYR A 24 7.28 -5.19 -15.36
C TYR A 24 6.01 -5.18 -14.49
N HIS A 25 4.90 -5.60 -15.09
CA HIS A 25 3.58 -5.47 -14.45
C HIS A 25 3.49 -6.19 -13.10
N ALA A 26 4.20 -7.28 -12.90
CA ALA A 26 4.15 -8.02 -11.64
C ALA A 26 4.85 -7.29 -10.49
N ASN A 27 5.69 -6.30 -10.78
CA ASN A 27 6.43 -5.57 -9.75
C ASN A 27 5.57 -4.57 -8.97
N TYR A 28 4.38 -4.25 -9.46
CA TYR A 28 3.57 -3.19 -8.87
C TYR A 28 3.10 -3.51 -7.45
N LEU A 29 2.92 -4.79 -7.14
CA LEU A 29 2.61 -5.19 -5.76
C LEU A 29 3.75 -4.86 -4.81
N ASP A 30 4.99 -4.95 -5.28
CA ASP A 30 6.15 -4.56 -4.47
C ASP A 30 6.16 -3.06 -4.19
N TYR A 31 5.83 -2.25 -5.18
CA TYR A 31 5.77 -0.80 -5.00
C TYR A 31 4.67 -0.41 -4.03
N PHE A 32 3.52 -1.06 -4.12
CA PHE A 32 2.43 -0.84 -3.18
C PHE A 32 2.86 -1.22 -1.75
N GLU A 33 3.58 -2.33 -1.59
CA GLU A 33 4.09 -2.71 -0.29
C GLU A 33 5.08 -1.68 0.25
N ARG A 34 5.99 -1.19 -0.59
CA ARG A 34 6.98 -0.20 -0.19
C ARG A 34 6.32 1.07 0.32
N VAL A 35 5.30 1.58 -0.34
CA VAL A 35 4.63 2.79 0.12
C VAL A 35 3.89 2.54 1.43
N ARG A 36 3.29 1.37 1.62
CA ARG A 36 2.67 1.02 2.90
C ARG A 36 3.72 1.02 4.01
N THR A 37 4.87 0.44 3.76
CA THR A 37 5.97 0.38 4.74
C THR A 37 6.47 1.77 5.09
N GLU A 38 6.67 2.63 4.09
CA GLU A 38 7.12 4.00 4.35
C GLU A 38 6.05 4.81 5.08
N TRP A 39 4.78 4.54 4.83
CA TRP A 39 3.69 5.15 5.55
C TRP A 39 3.74 4.82 7.03
N PHE A 40 3.95 3.54 7.36
CA PHE A 40 4.10 3.11 8.75
C PHE A 40 5.33 3.77 9.39
N ARG A 41 6.45 3.82 8.68
CA ARG A 41 7.65 4.49 9.19
C ARG A 41 7.42 5.97 9.47
N ALA A 42 6.75 6.65 8.58
CA ALA A 42 6.43 8.07 8.75
C ALA A 42 5.56 8.30 10.00
N ALA A 43 4.78 7.31 10.38
CA ALA A 43 3.93 7.36 11.58
C ALA A 43 4.65 6.84 12.84
N GLY A 44 5.93 6.48 12.73
CA GLY A 44 6.69 5.94 13.86
C GLY A 44 6.39 4.48 14.16
N ILE A 45 5.80 3.75 13.22
CA ILE A 45 5.42 2.36 13.42
C ILE A 45 6.36 1.46 12.62
N ASN A 46 7.00 0.51 13.28
CA ASN A 46 7.87 -0.47 12.64
C ASN A 46 7.13 -1.81 12.55
N PRO A 47 6.87 -2.32 11.32
CA PRO A 47 6.15 -3.58 11.15
C PRO A 47 6.84 -4.77 11.83
N MET A 48 8.17 -4.79 11.87
CA MET A 48 8.91 -5.85 12.53
C MET A 48 8.69 -5.84 14.04
N ASP A 49 8.60 -4.65 14.64
CA ASP A 49 8.32 -4.51 16.07
C ASP A 49 6.90 -4.97 16.38
N LEU A 50 5.94 -4.63 15.51
CA LEU A 50 4.57 -5.12 15.66
C LEU A 50 4.54 -6.65 15.68
N ALA A 51 5.29 -7.29 14.77
CA ALA A 51 5.33 -8.74 14.70
C ALA A 51 5.96 -9.35 15.96
N ARG A 52 7.06 -8.76 16.44
CA ARG A 52 7.77 -9.29 17.61
C ARG A 52 7.07 -9.02 18.93
N GLU A 53 6.52 -7.83 19.10
CA GLU A 53 5.99 -7.40 20.39
C GLU A 53 4.51 -7.76 20.58
N THR A 54 3.73 -7.70 19.50
CA THR A 54 2.27 -7.93 19.59
C THR A 54 1.79 -9.07 18.73
N HIS A 55 2.69 -9.78 18.06
CA HIS A 55 2.35 -10.90 17.15
C HIS A 55 1.37 -10.47 16.06
N THR A 56 1.54 -9.25 15.56
CA THR A 56 0.68 -8.67 14.53
C THR A 56 1.37 -8.72 13.18
N GLY A 57 0.71 -9.30 12.21
CA GLY A 57 1.15 -9.32 10.83
C GLY A 57 0.00 -9.02 9.90
N PHE A 58 0.31 -8.89 8.62
CA PHE A 58 -0.69 -8.57 7.60
C PHE A 58 -0.49 -9.46 6.39
N VAL A 59 -1.60 -9.92 5.83
CA VAL A 59 -1.59 -10.69 4.59
C VAL A 59 -2.55 -10.05 3.60
N ILE A 60 -2.21 -10.11 2.32
CA ILE A 60 -3.11 -9.66 1.27
C ILE A 60 -4.05 -10.81 0.95
N ARG A 61 -5.35 -10.58 1.09
CA ARG A 61 -6.37 -11.59 0.80
C ARG A 61 -6.93 -11.44 -0.61
N HIS A 62 -6.99 -10.22 -1.10
CA HIS A 62 -7.56 -9.93 -2.41
C HIS A 62 -6.89 -8.69 -2.97
N ALA A 63 -6.64 -8.67 -4.27
CA ALA A 63 -6.07 -7.51 -4.93
C ALA A 63 -6.66 -7.39 -6.33
N GLU A 64 -7.04 -6.16 -6.70
CA GLU A 64 -7.43 -5.80 -8.04
C GLU A 64 -6.51 -4.69 -8.50
N ILE A 65 -5.82 -4.88 -9.63
CA ILE A 65 -4.87 -3.91 -10.14
C ILE A 65 -5.21 -3.59 -11.59
N ASP A 66 -5.28 -2.31 -11.89
CA ASP A 66 -5.42 -1.79 -13.25
C ASP A 66 -4.11 -1.14 -13.66
N TRP A 67 -3.52 -1.60 -14.77
CA TRP A 67 -2.35 -1.00 -15.37
C TRP A 67 -2.81 -0.11 -16.50
N LEU A 68 -2.77 1.19 -16.27
CA LEU A 68 -3.40 2.17 -17.16
C LEU A 68 -2.42 2.79 -18.14
N LYS A 69 -1.16 3.00 -17.72
CA LYS A 69 -0.10 3.55 -18.57
C LYS A 69 1.24 2.93 -18.19
N PRO A 70 2.08 2.59 -19.18
CA PRO A 70 3.39 2.03 -18.88
C PRO A 70 4.30 3.06 -18.23
N LEU A 71 5.25 2.58 -17.45
CA LEU A 71 6.28 3.38 -16.80
C LEU A 71 7.64 2.94 -17.28
N THR A 72 8.58 3.87 -17.38
CA THR A 72 9.96 3.61 -17.78
C THR A 72 10.92 4.16 -16.74
N LEU A 73 12.23 3.90 -16.94
CA LEU A 73 13.28 4.41 -16.06
C LEU A 73 13.29 5.93 -15.93
N ASP A 74 12.86 6.62 -16.98
CA ASP A 74 12.97 8.07 -17.04
C ASP A 74 11.85 8.78 -16.29
N TYR A 75 10.87 8.04 -15.79
CA TYR A 75 9.72 8.65 -15.13
C TYR A 75 9.96 8.77 -13.64
N ASP A 76 9.70 9.96 -13.11
CA ASP A 76 9.54 10.15 -11.68
C ASP A 76 8.10 9.80 -11.33
N ALA A 77 7.93 9.03 -10.28
CA ALA A 77 6.61 8.57 -9.90
C ALA A 77 6.34 8.80 -8.42
N ILE A 78 5.06 8.91 -8.10
CA ILE A 78 4.56 9.01 -6.74
C ILE A 78 3.69 7.78 -6.49
N ALA A 79 4.03 7.02 -5.46
CA ALA A 79 3.19 5.93 -4.99
C ALA A 79 2.33 6.44 -3.85
N THR A 80 1.06 6.07 -3.82
CA THR A 80 0.11 6.56 -2.82
C THR A 80 -0.57 5.42 -2.10
N VAL A 81 -1.05 5.71 -0.89
CA VAL A 81 -1.89 4.79 -0.14
C VAL A 81 -2.93 5.57 0.65
N ALA A 82 -4.14 5.07 0.62
CA ALA A 82 -5.25 5.55 1.45
C ALA A 82 -6.12 4.36 1.81
N VAL A 83 -6.82 4.45 2.92
CA VAL A 83 -7.74 3.40 3.34
C VAL A 83 -9.14 3.79 2.94
N ARG A 84 -9.82 2.86 2.27
CA ARG A 84 -11.20 3.06 1.83
C ARG A 84 -12.21 2.58 2.88
N LYS A 85 -11.89 1.48 3.57
CA LYS A 85 -12.80 0.84 4.51
C LYS A 85 -12.00 0.10 5.58
N ILE A 86 -12.48 0.12 6.81
CA ILE A 86 -11.87 -0.58 7.95
C ILE A 86 -12.91 -1.51 8.56
N GLY A 87 -12.57 -2.81 8.64
CA GLY A 87 -13.35 -3.80 9.38
C GLY A 87 -12.70 -4.13 10.70
N ASN A 88 -13.13 -5.21 11.34
CA ASN A 88 -12.52 -5.63 12.60
C ASN A 88 -11.08 -6.11 12.40
N ALA A 89 -10.87 -7.03 11.46
CA ALA A 89 -9.56 -7.61 11.18
C ALA A 89 -9.02 -7.24 9.80
N SER A 90 -9.81 -6.60 8.96
CA SER A 90 -9.42 -6.30 7.58
C SER A 90 -9.60 -4.83 7.26
N ALA A 91 -8.89 -4.38 6.23
CA ALA A 91 -9.03 -3.04 5.69
C ALA A 91 -8.87 -3.10 4.17
N VAL A 92 -9.57 -2.21 3.48
CA VAL A 92 -9.46 -2.08 2.04
C VAL A 92 -8.63 -0.85 1.74
N PHE A 93 -7.49 -1.08 1.11
CA PHE A 93 -6.54 -0.03 0.75
C PHE A 93 -6.73 0.34 -0.72
N GLU A 94 -6.66 1.61 -1.02
CA GLU A 94 -6.60 2.12 -2.38
C GLU A 94 -5.23 2.72 -2.59
N GLN A 95 -4.49 2.17 -3.55
CA GLN A 95 -3.11 2.56 -3.80
C GLN A 95 -2.94 2.90 -5.27
N THR A 96 -2.10 3.89 -5.56
CA THR A 96 -1.87 4.30 -6.94
C THR A 96 -0.40 4.51 -7.17
N ILE A 97 -0.01 4.49 -8.46
CA ILE A 97 1.26 5.01 -8.93
C ILE A 97 0.94 6.05 -9.98
N GLU A 98 1.43 7.26 -9.76
CA GLU A 98 1.16 8.41 -10.62
C GLU A 98 2.48 8.97 -11.14
N SER A 99 2.50 9.38 -12.39
CA SER A 99 3.67 9.95 -13.01
C SER A 99 3.26 11.09 -13.94
N ASN A 100 3.93 12.24 -13.83
CA ASN A 100 3.67 13.41 -14.68
C ASN A 100 2.20 13.82 -14.69
N GLY A 101 1.53 13.72 -13.55
CA GLY A 101 0.11 14.08 -13.45
C GLY A 101 -0.84 13.03 -14.01
N HIS A 102 -0.34 11.88 -14.44
CA HIS A 102 -1.16 10.79 -14.97
C HIS A 102 -1.22 9.62 -14.00
N LEU A 103 -2.39 9.01 -13.91
CA LEU A 103 -2.57 7.77 -13.16
C LEU A 103 -2.02 6.62 -14.00
N SER A 104 -0.94 6.01 -13.54
CA SER A 104 -0.29 4.89 -14.25
C SER A 104 -0.83 3.54 -13.82
N ALA A 105 -1.11 3.37 -12.54
CA ALA A 105 -1.69 2.14 -12.02
C ALA A 105 -2.55 2.43 -10.80
N LYS A 106 -3.55 1.60 -10.59
CA LYS A 106 -4.43 1.69 -9.42
C LYS A 106 -4.65 0.29 -8.87
N GLY A 107 -4.48 0.15 -7.57
CA GLY A 107 -4.73 -1.09 -6.87
C GLY A 107 -5.77 -0.90 -5.77
N VAL A 108 -6.65 -1.88 -5.62
CA VAL A 108 -7.56 -1.98 -4.49
C VAL A 108 -7.25 -3.30 -3.81
N LEU A 109 -6.73 -3.23 -2.59
CA LEU A 109 -6.22 -4.39 -1.89
C LEU A 109 -6.96 -4.59 -0.58
N THR A 110 -7.42 -5.81 -0.34
CA THR A 110 -7.97 -6.19 0.95
C THR A 110 -6.87 -6.83 1.76
N ILE A 111 -6.52 -6.21 2.87
CA ILE A 111 -5.43 -6.64 3.74
C ILE A 111 -6.04 -7.10 5.06
N VAL A 112 -5.61 -8.27 5.53
CA VAL A 112 -6.13 -8.87 6.76
C VAL A 112 -5.03 -8.87 7.81
N CYS A 113 -5.37 -8.37 9.00
CA CYS A 113 -4.53 -8.43 10.17
C CYS A 113 -4.62 -9.84 10.77
N VAL A 114 -3.46 -10.44 11.03
CA VAL A 114 -3.40 -11.82 11.54
C VAL A 114 -2.48 -11.90 12.76
N ASP A 115 -2.74 -12.92 13.58
CA ASP A 115 -1.81 -13.30 14.63
C ASP A 115 -0.69 -14.12 13.97
N THR A 116 0.55 -13.68 14.10
CA THR A 116 1.68 -14.32 13.41
C THR A 116 1.98 -15.71 13.92
N ARG A 117 1.48 -16.08 15.10
CA ARG A 117 1.68 -17.41 15.68
C ARG A 117 0.72 -18.44 15.10
N THR A 118 -0.48 -18.03 14.73
CA THR A 118 -1.55 -18.93 14.28
C THR A 118 -1.99 -18.68 12.85
N ASN A 119 -1.63 -17.53 12.26
CA ASN A 119 -2.10 -17.05 10.97
C ASN A 119 -3.62 -16.84 10.92
N LYS A 120 -4.26 -16.72 12.08
CA LYS A 120 -5.70 -16.46 12.14
C LYS A 120 -5.95 -14.95 12.21
N PRO A 121 -7.08 -14.48 11.68
CA PRO A 121 -7.44 -13.07 11.77
C PRO A 121 -7.46 -12.60 13.22
N LYS A 122 -7.00 -11.38 13.45
CA LYS A 122 -7.08 -10.71 14.74
C LYS A 122 -7.49 -9.27 14.51
N GLY A 123 -8.04 -8.63 15.52
CA GLY A 123 -8.45 -7.24 15.43
C GLY A 123 -7.28 -6.33 15.10
N ILE A 124 -7.51 -5.34 14.24
CA ILE A 124 -6.48 -4.34 13.89
C ILE A 124 -6.16 -3.55 15.15
N PRO A 125 -4.87 -3.44 15.54
CA PRO A 125 -4.49 -2.64 16.71
C PRO A 125 -4.94 -1.18 16.60
N GLU A 126 -5.24 -0.57 17.74
CA GLU A 126 -5.78 0.79 17.77
C GLU A 126 -4.84 1.80 17.11
N VAL A 127 -3.53 1.66 17.30
CA VAL A 127 -2.57 2.57 16.68
C VAL A 127 -2.68 2.55 15.16
N LEU A 128 -2.96 1.39 14.57
CA LEU A 128 -3.14 1.27 13.13
C LEU A 128 -4.51 1.75 12.69
N ARG A 129 -5.55 1.51 13.50
CA ARG A 129 -6.87 2.06 13.19
C ARG A 129 -6.82 3.58 13.09
N THR A 130 -6.12 4.21 13.99
CA THR A 130 -5.95 5.65 13.98
C THR A 130 -5.22 6.10 12.71
N LEU A 131 -4.14 5.41 12.35
CA LEU A 131 -3.39 5.72 11.14
C LEU A 131 -4.27 5.53 9.89
N PHE A 132 -4.95 4.40 9.81
CA PHE A 132 -5.81 4.09 8.65
C PHE A 132 -6.94 5.12 8.51
N SER A 133 -7.55 5.48 9.63
CA SER A 133 -8.64 6.45 9.63
C SER A 133 -8.19 7.83 9.17
N SER A 134 -6.90 8.17 9.37
CA SER A 134 -6.36 9.47 8.97
C SER A 134 -6.40 9.72 7.47
N THR A 135 -6.49 8.66 6.67
CA THR A 135 -6.53 8.76 5.21
C THR A 135 -7.94 8.59 4.65
N MET A 136 -8.92 8.30 5.49
CA MET A 136 -10.30 8.11 5.02
C MET A 136 -10.96 9.45 4.76
N SER A 137 -11.80 9.49 3.72
CA SER A 137 -12.59 10.67 3.42
C SER A 137 -13.66 10.87 4.50
N GLU A 138 -13.92 12.13 4.88
CA GLU A 138 -14.97 12.44 5.83
C GLU A 138 -16.35 12.08 5.31
N ASP A 139 -16.50 11.96 4.00
CA ASP A 139 -17.75 11.61 3.34
C ASP A 139 -17.96 10.11 3.20
N SER A 140 -17.05 9.33 3.72
CA SER A 140 -17.09 7.86 3.59
C SER A 140 -18.02 7.21 4.60
#